data_8f1f7fdc065e4f8bd44ae46c326895a0
#
_entry.id   8f1f7fdc065e4f8bd44ae46c326895a0
#
_cell.length_a   1.000
_cell.length_b   1.000
_cell.length_c   1.000
_cell.angle_alpha   90.00
_cell.angle_beta   90.00
_cell.angle_gamma   90.00
#
_symmetry.space_group_name_H-M   'P 1'
#
loop_
_entity.id
_entity.type
_entity.pdbx_description
1 polymer ?
#
loop_
_entity_poly.entity_id
_entity_poly.type
_entity_poly.pdbx_seq_one_letter_code
_entity_poly.pdbx_strand_id
1 'polypeptide(L)'
;MALNLFGFQISRQKTDIQQQSEKTFAVPSNEDGALTISAAAYYGTYVDLDGTAKNEVELISRYREMAMQPEIESAIDDIVNEAIVQNDNGQSIRIIMDDLKQPDKIKKAIEEEFKTILRVLNYSNMGTDIFRRFYVDGRLFYHIIIDQGNPQSGIKALRYIDPRKIRKVREVKKEKDKSTAADVVTTVNEYYIYCSRSGRSWNRYLGRL
;
A
#
# COMPACT_ATOMS: atom_id res chain seq x y z
N MET A 1 17.63 -3.38 -28.59
CA MET A 1 17.48 -4.26 -29.77
C MET A 1 15.99 -4.55 -29.92
N ALA A 2 15.42 -4.19 -31.07
CA ALA A 2 14.04 -4.53 -31.42
C ALA A 2 14.06 -5.80 -32.26
N LEU A 3 13.27 -6.79 -31.89
CA LEU A 3 13.11 -8.04 -32.64
C LEU A 3 11.89 -7.90 -33.54
N ASN A 4 12.08 -8.01 -34.84
CA ASN A 4 10.99 -8.11 -35.82
C ASN A 4 10.63 -9.59 -36.01
N LEU A 5 9.44 -9.97 -35.54
CA LEU A 5 8.90 -11.31 -35.78
C LEU A 5 7.54 -11.19 -36.49
N PHE A 6 7.46 -11.75 -37.72
CA PHE A 6 6.23 -11.81 -38.52
C PHE A 6 5.50 -10.46 -38.74
N GLY A 7 6.26 -9.36 -38.94
CA GLY A 7 5.68 -8.05 -39.19
C GLY A 7 5.28 -7.27 -37.91
N PHE A 8 5.49 -7.85 -36.74
CA PHE A 8 5.32 -7.16 -35.46
C PHE A 8 6.67 -6.76 -34.89
N GLN A 9 6.83 -5.48 -34.57
CA GLN A 9 8.01 -4.97 -33.91
C GLN A 9 7.82 -5.11 -32.38
N ILE A 10 8.47 -6.14 -31.79
CA ILE A 10 8.53 -6.31 -30.35
C ILE A 10 9.71 -5.48 -29.87
N SER A 11 9.46 -4.23 -29.54
CA SER A 11 10.40 -3.41 -28.77
C SER A 11 10.05 -3.58 -27.31
N ARG A 12 11.04 -3.92 -26.49
CA ARG A 12 10.96 -3.75 -25.05
C ARG A 12 11.01 -2.24 -24.82
N GLN A 13 9.86 -1.55 -24.95
CA GLN A 13 9.74 -0.23 -24.39
C GLN A 13 10.02 -0.41 -22.90
N LYS A 14 11.18 0.08 -22.44
CA LYS A 14 11.27 0.57 -21.08
C LYS A 14 10.23 1.67 -21.04
N THR A 15 9.06 1.35 -20.55
CA THR A 15 8.17 2.36 -20.05
C THR A 15 8.89 2.88 -18.80
N ASP A 16 9.77 3.85 -19.00
CA ASP A 16 9.99 4.84 -17.97
C ASP A 16 8.60 5.44 -17.78
N ILE A 17 7.86 4.87 -16.87
CA ILE A 17 6.77 5.57 -16.22
C ILE A 17 7.50 6.66 -15.44
N GLN A 18 7.91 7.70 -16.15
CA GLN A 18 8.05 9.01 -15.57
C GLN A 18 6.63 9.27 -15.06
N GLN A 19 6.42 9.01 -13.79
CA GLN A 19 5.34 9.69 -13.08
C GLN A 19 5.57 11.15 -13.43
N GLN A 20 4.75 11.65 -14.36
CA GLN A 20 4.68 13.08 -14.63
C GLN A 20 4.31 13.67 -13.28
N SER A 21 5.30 14.24 -12.60
CA SER A 21 5.08 14.92 -11.35
C SER A 21 4.09 16.04 -11.67
N GLU A 22 2.84 15.82 -11.28
CA GLU A 22 1.78 16.78 -11.53
C GLU A 22 2.15 18.05 -10.77
N LYS A 23 2.38 19.12 -11.52
CA LYS A 23 2.63 20.42 -10.95
C LYS A 23 1.29 21.00 -10.50
N THR A 24 1.15 21.25 -9.23
CA THR A 24 -0.07 21.81 -8.63
C THR A 24 0.27 23.00 -7.75
N PHE A 25 -0.64 23.94 -7.62
CA PHE A 25 -0.52 25.08 -6.69
C PHE A 25 -0.93 24.67 -5.26
N ALA A 26 -1.65 23.57 -5.12
CA ALA A 26 -2.08 23.06 -3.83
C ALA A 26 -1.12 21.99 -3.33
N VAL A 27 -0.82 22.00 -2.03
CA VAL A 27 -0.13 20.88 -1.40
C VAL A 27 -1.06 19.67 -1.46
N PRO A 28 -0.58 18.46 -1.86
CA PRO A 28 -1.40 17.26 -1.87
C PRO A 28 -2.06 17.04 -0.50
N SER A 29 -3.33 16.64 -0.49
CA SER A 29 -4.03 16.38 0.77
C SER A 29 -3.37 15.20 1.51
N ASN A 30 -3.39 15.24 2.83
CA ASN A 30 -2.85 14.16 3.67
C ASN A 30 -3.95 13.15 4.05
N GLU A 31 -5.05 13.09 3.32
CA GLU A 31 -6.16 12.14 3.55
C GLU A 31 -5.72 10.68 3.47
N ASP A 32 -4.65 10.41 2.71
CA ASP A 32 -4.02 9.09 2.62
C ASP A 32 -3.07 8.78 3.79
N GLY A 33 -3.02 9.66 4.80
CA GLY A 33 -2.14 9.55 5.97
C GLY A 33 -0.66 9.76 5.66
N ALA A 34 -0.32 10.31 4.48
CA ALA A 34 1.05 10.61 4.12
C ALA A 34 1.56 11.84 4.89
N LEU A 35 2.78 11.73 5.42
CA LEU A 35 3.48 12.85 5.99
C LEU A 35 4.18 13.64 4.88
N THR A 36 3.81 14.89 4.68
CA THR A 36 4.42 15.74 3.67
C THR A 36 5.65 16.47 4.23
N ILE A 37 6.81 16.28 3.61
CA ILE A 37 8.06 16.96 3.95
C ILE A 37 8.57 17.76 2.76
N SER A 38 9.27 18.90 3.04
CA SER A 38 9.89 19.71 1.97
C SER A 38 11.23 19.11 1.55
N ALA A 39 11.39 18.81 0.25
CA ALA A 39 12.63 18.29 -0.31
C ALA A 39 13.79 19.34 -0.33
N ALA A 40 13.49 20.62 -0.12
CA ALA A 40 14.47 21.70 -0.15
C ALA A 40 15.22 21.91 1.19
N ALA A 41 14.80 21.25 2.25
CA ALA A 41 15.44 21.37 3.56
C ALA A 41 16.68 20.47 3.64
N TYR A 42 17.83 20.97 3.19
CA TYR A 42 19.15 20.32 3.35
C TYR A 42 19.57 20.17 4.82
N TYR A 43 18.89 20.85 5.71
CA TYR A 43 18.96 20.68 7.17
C TYR A 43 17.51 20.47 7.66
N GLY A 44 17.17 19.21 7.82
CA GLY A 44 16.08 18.66 8.62
C GLY A 44 15.12 19.62 9.32
N THR A 45 14.47 20.51 8.62
CA THR A 45 13.26 21.10 9.16
C THR A 45 12.21 20.02 9.01
N TYR A 46 12.18 19.14 10.00
CA TYR A 46 11.05 18.27 10.27
C TYR A 46 9.87 19.19 10.51
N VAL A 47 9.14 19.51 9.43
CA VAL A 47 7.88 20.20 9.56
C VAL A 47 6.94 19.23 10.24
N ASP A 48 6.79 19.42 11.55
CA ASP A 48 5.79 18.80 12.44
C ASP A 48 5.51 17.31 12.20
N LEU A 49 6.58 16.51 12.18
CA LEU A 49 6.52 15.05 12.16
C LEU A 49 5.75 14.50 13.37
N ASP A 50 5.84 15.17 14.50
CA ASP A 50 5.22 14.69 15.75
C ASP A 50 3.71 14.92 15.78
N GLY A 51 3.17 15.97 15.17
CA GLY A 51 1.74 16.27 15.21
C GLY A 51 0.91 15.26 14.42
N THR A 52 1.13 15.15 13.12
CA THR A 52 0.32 14.25 12.24
C THR A 52 0.64 12.78 12.49
N ALA A 53 1.92 12.44 12.70
CA ALA A 53 2.34 11.07 12.99
C ALA A 53 1.84 10.58 14.35
N LYS A 54 1.83 11.45 15.36
CA LYS A 54 1.29 11.17 16.68
C LYS A 54 -0.22 10.98 16.63
N ASN A 55 -0.92 11.83 15.86
CA ASN A 55 -2.36 11.72 15.68
C ASN A 55 -2.79 10.39 15.06
N GLU A 56 -2.07 9.87 14.05
CA GLU A 56 -2.42 8.58 13.44
C GLU A 56 -2.23 7.39 14.39
N VAL A 57 -1.09 7.32 15.09
CA VAL A 57 -0.85 6.26 16.09
C VAL A 57 -1.89 6.30 17.19
N GLU A 58 -2.19 7.50 17.66
CA GLU A 58 -3.19 7.72 18.71
C GLU A 58 -4.58 7.35 18.21
N LEU A 59 -4.93 7.73 17.00
CA LEU A 59 -6.23 7.42 16.38
C LEU A 59 -6.44 5.91 16.26
N ILE A 60 -5.45 5.18 15.70
CA ILE A 60 -5.52 3.72 15.60
C ILE A 60 -5.61 3.07 16.99
N SER A 61 -4.87 3.59 17.98
CA SER A 61 -4.93 3.06 19.35
C SER A 61 -6.31 3.25 19.95
N ARG A 62 -6.93 4.43 19.74
CA ARG A 62 -8.30 4.72 20.19
C ARG A 62 -9.34 3.83 19.50
N TYR A 63 -9.20 3.58 18.18
CA TYR A 63 -10.09 2.67 17.47
C TYR A 63 -10.01 1.25 18.05
N ARG A 64 -8.80 0.78 18.34
CA ARG A 64 -8.62 -0.53 18.97
C ARG A 64 -9.17 -0.60 20.39
N GLU A 65 -9.03 0.46 21.18
CA GLU A 65 -9.63 0.56 22.51
C GLU A 65 -11.16 0.57 22.43
N MET A 66 -11.74 1.32 21.50
CA MET A 66 -13.19 1.32 21.25
C MET A 66 -13.69 -0.06 20.81
N ALA A 67 -12.96 -0.74 19.94
CA ALA A 67 -13.29 -2.08 19.46
C ALA A 67 -13.28 -3.16 20.56
N MET A 68 -12.71 -2.88 21.72
CA MET A 68 -12.75 -3.76 22.90
C MET A 68 -13.99 -3.55 23.79
N GLN A 69 -14.83 -2.56 23.48
CA GLN A 69 -16.09 -2.37 24.23
C GLN A 69 -17.09 -3.46 23.80
N PRO A 70 -17.77 -4.14 24.72
CA PRO A 70 -18.58 -5.33 24.43
C PRO A 70 -19.62 -5.13 23.32
N GLU A 71 -20.29 -3.98 23.33
CA GLU A 71 -21.35 -3.65 22.34
C GLU A 71 -20.75 -3.43 20.95
N ILE A 72 -19.56 -2.78 20.89
CA ILE A 72 -18.87 -2.52 19.63
C ILE A 72 -18.19 -3.80 19.12
N GLU A 73 -17.61 -4.58 20.03
CA GLU A 73 -16.99 -5.87 19.68
C GLU A 73 -18.00 -6.81 19.04
N SER A 74 -19.20 -6.95 19.65
CA SER A 74 -20.28 -7.76 19.09
C SER A 74 -20.70 -7.28 17.70
N ALA A 75 -20.86 -5.98 17.52
CA ALA A 75 -21.23 -5.42 16.21
C ALA A 75 -20.13 -5.65 15.15
N ILE A 76 -18.87 -5.53 15.53
CA ILE A 76 -17.72 -5.82 14.64
C ILE A 76 -17.71 -7.30 14.26
N ASP A 77 -17.93 -8.19 15.22
CA ASP A 77 -17.95 -9.64 14.96
C ASP A 77 -19.10 -10.03 14.01
N ASP A 78 -20.27 -9.42 14.16
CA ASP A 78 -21.39 -9.64 13.23
C ASP A 78 -21.00 -9.20 11.81
N ILE A 79 -20.40 -8.00 11.65
CA ILE A 79 -19.95 -7.49 10.35
C ILE A 79 -18.87 -8.39 9.74
N VAL A 80 -17.91 -8.83 10.55
CA VAL A 80 -16.82 -9.71 10.10
C VAL A 80 -17.37 -11.07 9.65
N ASN A 81 -18.30 -11.65 10.42
CA ASN A 81 -18.92 -12.93 10.11
C ASN A 81 -19.77 -12.86 8.83
N GLU A 82 -20.47 -11.76 8.61
CA GLU A 82 -21.22 -11.54 7.37
C GLU A 82 -20.31 -11.30 6.14
N ALA A 83 -19.19 -10.60 6.33
CA ALA A 83 -18.25 -10.29 5.24
C ALA A 83 -17.40 -11.50 4.80
N ILE A 84 -17.04 -12.39 5.75
CA ILE A 84 -16.14 -13.54 5.50
C ILE A 84 -16.94 -14.84 5.60
N VAL A 85 -17.92 -14.97 4.73
CA VAL A 85 -18.70 -16.21 4.62
C VAL A 85 -17.98 -17.21 3.73
N GLN A 86 -17.82 -18.43 4.21
CA GLN A 86 -17.33 -19.53 3.39
C GLN A 86 -18.46 -20.15 2.59
N ASN A 87 -18.20 -20.41 1.30
CA ASN A 87 -19.11 -21.22 0.49
C ASN A 87 -19.01 -22.71 0.84
N ASP A 88 -19.85 -23.55 0.22
CA ASP A 88 -19.86 -25.00 0.43
C ASP A 88 -18.50 -25.68 0.17
N ASN A 89 -17.62 -25.02 -0.59
CA ASN A 89 -16.27 -25.49 -0.90
C ASN A 89 -15.20 -24.94 0.08
N GLY A 90 -15.59 -24.23 1.14
CA GLY A 90 -14.68 -23.66 2.13
C GLY A 90 -13.92 -22.42 1.62
N GLN A 91 -14.36 -21.80 0.53
CA GLN A 91 -13.75 -20.61 -0.03
C GLN A 91 -14.55 -19.36 0.34
N SER A 92 -13.91 -18.38 0.94
CA SER A 92 -14.52 -17.08 1.27
C SER A 92 -14.35 -16.03 0.17
N ILE A 93 -13.41 -16.23 -0.74
CA ILE A 93 -13.11 -15.31 -1.83
C ILE A 93 -12.97 -16.06 -3.14
N ARG A 94 -13.50 -15.48 -4.20
CA ARG A 94 -13.30 -15.97 -5.58
C ARG A 94 -13.03 -14.80 -6.51
N ILE A 95 -12.26 -15.06 -7.57
CA ILE A 95 -12.10 -14.12 -8.66
C ILE A 95 -13.18 -14.35 -9.71
N ILE A 96 -13.85 -13.29 -10.16
CA ILE A 96 -14.85 -13.32 -11.22
C ILE A 96 -14.19 -12.77 -12.50
N MET A 97 -14.16 -13.55 -13.56
CA MET A 97 -13.52 -13.19 -14.82
C MET A 97 -14.47 -13.30 -16.02
N ASP A 98 -15.77 -13.26 -15.76
CA ASP A 98 -16.79 -13.46 -16.83
C ASP A 98 -16.73 -12.36 -17.88
N ASP A 99 -16.52 -11.10 -17.45
CA ASP A 99 -16.41 -9.94 -18.34
C ASP A 99 -15.01 -9.73 -18.94
N LEU A 100 -14.03 -10.52 -18.53
CA LEU A 100 -12.67 -10.39 -19.02
C LEU A 100 -12.51 -10.96 -20.43
N LYS A 101 -12.33 -10.09 -21.43
CA LYS A 101 -12.15 -10.45 -22.85
C LYS A 101 -10.70 -10.90 -23.15
N GLN A 102 -10.20 -11.88 -22.43
CA GLN A 102 -8.86 -12.43 -22.62
C GLN A 102 -8.94 -13.94 -22.92
N PRO A 103 -7.94 -14.50 -23.63
CA PRO A 103 -7.87 -15.94 -23.87
C PRO A 103 -7.86 -16.76 -22.57
N ASP A 104 -8.44 -17.96 -22.62
CA ASP A 104 -8.56 -18.84 -21.44
C ASP A 104 -7.21 -19.16 -20.78
N LYS A 105 -6.12 -19.21 -21.56
CA LYS A 105 -4.78 -19.37 -21.01
C LYS A 105 -4.39 -18.25 -20.03
N ILE A 106 -4.76 -17.00 -20.35
CA ILE A 106 -4.50 -15.85 -19.49
C ILE A 106 -5.39 -15.90 -18.25
N LYS A 107 -6.67 -16.23 -18.42
CA LYS A 107 -7.62 -16.38 -17.30
C LYS A 107 -7.14 -17.43 -16.30
N LYS A 108 -6.67 -18.59 -16.77
CA LYS A 108 -6.11 -19.65 -15.92
C LYS A 108 -4.86 -19.17 -15.16
N ALA A 109 -3.96 -18.46 -15.84
CA ALA A 109 -2.76 -17.91 -15.19
C ALA A 109 -3.11 -16.92 -14.08
N ILE A 110 -4.10 -16.05 -14.31
CA ILE A 110 -4.59 -15.11 -13.29
C ILE A 110 -5.19 -15.86 -12.08
N GLU A 111 -5.96 -16.91 -12.35
CA GLU A 111 -6.55 -17.74 -11.28
C GLU A 111 -5.48 -18.45 -10.44
N GLU A 112 -4.44 -18.99 -11.08
CA GLU A 112 -3.32 -19.64 -10.39
C GLU A 112 -2.53 -18.65 -9.52
N GLU A 113 -2.23 -17.46 -10.04
CA GLU A 113 -1.58 -16.41 -9.27
C GLU A 113 -2.44 -15.93 -8.10
N PHE A 114 -3.74 -15.78 -8.31
CA PHE A 114 -4.67 -15.43 -7.24
C PHE A 114 -4.68 -16.48 -6.13
N LYS A 115 -4.74 -17.78 -6.47
CA LYS A 115 -4.63 -18.88 -5.51
C LYS A 115 -3.28 -18.83 -4.76
N THR A 116 -2.22 -18.48 -5.45
CA THR A 116 -0.89 -18.34 -4.84
C THR A 116 -0.86 -17.22 -3.81
N ILE A 117 -1.45 -16.05 -4.11
CA ILE A 117 -1.57 -14.94 -3.17
C ILE A 117 -2.38 -15.33 -1.94
N LEU A 118 -3.54 -15.98 -2.11
CA LEU A 118 -4.36 -16.45 -1.00
C LEU A 118 -3.62 -17.44 -0.10
N ARG A 119 -2.81 -18.33 -0.69
CA ARG A 119 -1.97 -19.26 0.05
C ARG A 119 -0.87 -18.54 0.84
N VAL A 120 -0.19 -17.55 0.22
CA VAL A 120 0.86 -16.77 0.88
C VAL A 120 0.32 -15.93 2.04
N LEU A 121 -0.92 -15.43 1.90
CA LEU A 121 -1.65 -14.76 2.98
C LEU A 121 -2.16 -15.73 4.05
N ASN A 122 -2.14 -17.03 3.78
CA ASN A 122 -2.84 -18.05 4.58
C ASN A 122 -4.31 -17.68 4.82
N TYR A 123 -4.96 -17.19 3.75
CA TYR A 123 -6.26 -16.52 3.84
C TYR A 123 -7.35 -17.43 4.42
N SER A 124 -7.32 -18.73 4.13
CA SER A 124 -8.30 -19.70 4.66
C SER A 124 -8.36 -19.71 6.20
N ASN A 125 -7.22 -19.49 6.87
CA ASN A 125 -7.14 -19.48 8.34
C ASN A 125 -7.15 -18.06 8.93
N MET A 126 -6.65 -17.09 8.17
CA MET A 126 -6.42 -15.73 8.67
C MET A 126 -7.39 -14.69 8.10
N GLY A 127 -8.29 -15.08 7.20
CA GLY A 127 -9.17 -14.15 6.49
C GLY A 127 -10.02 -13.29 7.42
N THR A 128 -10.61 -13.90 8.44
CA THR A 128 -11.39 -13.23 9.47
C THR A 128 -10.55 -12.19 10.22
N ASP A 129 -9.34 -12.58 10.68
CA ASP A 129 -8.43 -11.68 11.38
C ASP A 129 -7.93 -10.54 10.49
N ILE A 130 -7.65 -10.83 9.21
CA ILE A 130 -7.21 -9.84 8.22
C ILE A 130 -8.31 -8.79 8.04
N PHE A 131 -9.55 -9.23 7.82
CA PHE A 131 -10.67 -8.34 7.62
C PHE A 131 -10.98 -7.52 8.88
N ARG A 132 -11.00 -8.16 10.07
CA ARG A 132 -11.20 -7.46 11.35
C ARG A 132 -10.16 -6.36 11.57
N ARG A 133 -8.87 -6.66 11.33
CA ARG A 133 -7.81 -5.65 11.43
C ARG A 133 -8.00 -4.51 10.46
N PHE A 134 -8.35 -4.82 9.20
CA PHE A 134 -8.65 -3.79 8.22
C PHE A 134 -9.83 -2.92 8.65
N TYR A 135 -10.90 -3.51 9.13
CA TYR A 135 -12.10 -2.82 9.56
C TYR A 135 -11.84 -1.88 10.76
N VAL A 136 -11.10 -2.35 11.75
CA VAL A 136 -10.79 -1.58 12.96
C VAL A 136 -9.73 -0.50 12.70
N ASP A 137 -8.62 -0.86 12.04
CA ASP A 137 -7.49 0.04 11.83
C ASP A 137 -7.66 0.96 10.61
N GLY A 138 -8.61 0.65 9.70
CA GLY A 138 -8.84 1.36 8.44
C GLY A 138 -7.75 1.15 7.39
N ARG A 139 -6.73 0.34 7.69
CA ARG A 139 -5.58 0.10 6.80
C ARG A 139 -4.86 -1.20 7.14
N LEU A 140 -4.23 -1.80 6.11
CA LEU A 140 -3.38 -2.98 6.25
C LEU A 140 -2.05 -2.76 5.56
N PHE A 141 -0.96 -3.16 6.21
CA PHE A 141 0.37 -3.13 5.65
C PHE A 141 1.03 -4.50 5.72
N TYR A 142 1.67 -4.88 4.63
CA TYR A 142 2.46 -6.10 4.54
C TYR A 142 3.86 -5.81 4.01
N HIS A 143 4.84 -6.42 4.65
CA HIS A 143 6.19 -6.49 4.10
C HIS A 143 6.24 -7.68 3.13
N ILE A 144 6.50 -7.38 1.86
CA ILE A 144 6.64 -8.36 0.81
C ILE A 144 8.05 -8.93 0.87
N ILE A 145 8.14 -10.25 1.07
CA ILE A 145 9.41 -10.97 1.12
C ILE A 145 9.60 -11.71 -0.20
N ILE A 146 10.67 -11.35 -0.92
CA ILE A 146 11.09 -11.96 -2.18
C ILE A 146 12.48 -12.59 -2.02
N ASP A 147 12.80 -13.55 -2.88
CA ASP A 147 14.15 -14.09 -2.98
C ASP A 147 15.06 -13.11 -3.70
N GLN A 148 16.05 -12.56 -3.01
CA GLN A 148 17.04 -11.66 -3.63
C GLN A 148 17.92 -12.38 -4.67
N GLY A 149 18.15 -13.67 -4.51
CA GLY A 149 18.91 -14.48 -5.46
C GLY A 149 18.11 -14.84 -6.73
N ASN A 150 16.78 -14.95 -6.61
CA ASN A 150 15.89 -15.22 -7.73
C ASN A 150 14.56 -14.43 -7.58
N PRO A 151 14.57 -13.11 -7.88
CA PRO A 151 13.38 -12.27 -7.75
C PRO A 151 12.19 -12.72 -8.63
N GLN A 152 12.48 -13.45 -9.71
CA GLN A 152 11.44 -13.96 -10.62
C GLN A 152 10.64 -15.12 -10.03
N SER A 153 11.08 -15.71 -8.92
CA SER A 153 10.31 -16.76 -8.23
C SER A 153 9.04 -16.25 -7.55
N GLY A 154 8.80 -14.95 -7.60
CA GLY A 154 7.62 -14.32 -7.02
C GLY A 154 7.71 -14.02 -5.53
N ILE A 155 6.55 -13.79 -4.91
CA ILE A 155 6.45 -13.45 -3.50
C ILE A 155 6.57 -14.74 -2.67
N LYS A 156 7.56 -14.79 -1.77
CA LYS A 156 7.75 -15.93 -0.86
C LYS A 156 6.86 -15.86 0.37
N ALA A 157 6.70 -14.67 0.93
CA ALA A 157 5.89 -14.47 2.13
C ALA A 157 5.38 -13.03 2.21
N LEU A 158 4.25 -12.86 2.89
CA LEU A 158 3.70 -11.58 3.29
C LEU A 158 3.70 -11.49 4.81
N ARG A 159 4.45 -10.55 5.36
CA ARG A 159 4.54 -10.34 6.81
C ARG A 159 3.74 -9.12 7.20
N TYR A 160 2.73 -9.30 8.02
CA TYR A 160 1.92 -8.20 8.56
C TYR A 160 2.80 -7.18 9.32
N ILE A 161 2.53 -5.91 9.08
CA ILE A 161 3.13 -4.78 9.80
C ILE A 161 2.03 -4.03 10.55
N ASP A 162 2.23 -3.81 11.85
CA ASP A 162 1.31 -2.98 12.64
C ASP A 162 1.30 -1.54 12.06
N PRO A 163 0.13 -1.01 11.68
CA PRO A 163 0.02 0.33 11.10
C PRO A 163 0.62 1.45 11.98
N ARG A 164 0.72 1.24 13.28
CA ARG A 164 1.37 2.19 14.20
C ARG A 164 2.88 2.27 14.05
N LYS A 165 3.51 1.28 13.37
CA LYS A 165 4.96 1.18 13.16
C LYS A 165 5.40 1.60 11.77
N ILE A 166 4.49 1.94 10.88
CA ILE A 166 4.78 2.33 9.50
C ILE A 166 4.20 3.70 9.19
N ARG A 167 4.91 4.47 8.37
CA ARG A 167 4.49 5.80 7.91
C ARG A 167 4.75 5.95 6.43
N LYS A 168 3.78 6.49 5.71
CA LYS A 168 3.96 6.98 4.35
C LYS A 168 4.54 8.38 4.42
N VAL A 169 5.61 8.64 3.68
CA VAL A 169 6.25 9.95 3.59
C VAL A 169 6.20 10.41 2.15
N ARG A 170 5.76 11.64 1.94
CA ARG A 170 5.71 12.33 0.66
C ARG A 170 6.68 13.51 0.69
N GLU A 171 7.70 13.47 -0.14
CA GLU A 171 8.63 14.59 -0.33
C GLU A 171 8.08 15.51 -1.40
N VAL A 172 7.87 16.77 -1.05
CA VAL A 172 7.40 17.80 -1.99
C VAL A 172 8.46 18.86 -2.17
N LYS A 173 8.62 19.34 -3.41
CA LYS A 173 9.46 20.48 -3.76
C LYS A 173 8.58 21.66 -4.12
N LYS A 174 8.84 22.80 -3.50
CA LYS A 174 8.22 24.07 -3.85
C LYS A 174 9.15 24.83 -4.79
N GLU A 175 8.67 25.19 -5.94
CA GLU A 175 9.39 26.02 -6.92
C GLU A 175 8.52 27.21 -7.31
N LYS A 176 9.15 28.38 -7.51
CA LYS A 176 8.44 29.52 -8.06
C LYS A 176 8.32 29.37 -9.56
N ASP A 177 7.12 29.43 -10.06
CA ASP A 177 6.89 29.50 -11.49
C ASP A 177 7.49 30.84 -12.04
N LYS A 178 8.32 30.71 -13.06
CA LYS A 178 9.01 31.89 -13.66
C LYS A 178 8.06 32.85 -14.35
N SER A 179 6.89 32.42 -14.76
CA SER A 179 5.91 33.21 -15.50
C SER A 179 4.88 33.89 -14.61
N THR A 180 4.45 33.22 -13.54
CA THR A 180 3.36 33.70 -12.67
C THR A 180 3.84 34.12 -11.28
N ALA A 181 5.11 33.87 -10.94
CA ALA A 181 5.68 34.05 -9.61
C ALA A 181 4.94 33.26 -8.48
N ALA A 182 4.01 32.38 -8.86
CA ALA A 182 3.26 31.54 -7.94
C ALA A 182 4.11 30.35 -7.46
N ASP A 183 3.88 29.92 -6.25
CA ASP A 183 4.51 28.69 -5.70
C ASP A 183 3.85 27.46 -6.31
N VAL A 184 4.63 26.67 -7.04
CA VAL A 184 4.21 25.37 -7.60
C VAL A 184 4.79 24.26 -6.74
N VAL A 185 3.95 23.34 -6.32
CA VAL A 185 4.30 22.17 -5.53
C VAL A 185 4.38 20.95 -6.41
N THR A 186 5.50 20.24 -6.33
CA THR A 186 5.73 19.01 -7.09
C THR A 186 6.09 17.88 -6.11
N THR A 187 5.41 16.75 -6.18
CA THR A 187 5.81 15.56 -5.43
C THR A 187 7.07 14.96 -6.07
N VAL A 188 8.16 14.88 -5.30
CA VAL A 188 9.44 14.37 -5.77
C VAL A 188 9.58 12.89 -5.50
N ASN A 189 9.14 12.46 -4.30
CA ASN A 189 9.31 11.09 -3.83
C ASN A 189 8.18 10.69 -2.88
N GLU A 190 7.77 9.41 -2.96
CA GLU A 190 6.94 8.78 -1.95
C GLU A 190 7.61 7.50 -1.47
N TYR A 191 7.64 7.28 -0.17
CA TYR A 191 8.22 6.09 0.43
C TYR A 191 7.64 5.81 1.81
N TYR A 192 7.89 4.60 2.30
CA TYR A 192 7.49 4.19 3.64
C TYR A 192 8.68 4.14 4.57
N ILE A 193 8.49 4.60 5.80
CA ILE A 193 9.45 4.43 6.89
C ILE A 193 8.86 3.47 7.93
N TYR A 194 9.71 2.57 8.42
CA TYR A 194 9.33 1.58 9.41
C TYR A 194 10.16 1.72 10.68
N CYS A 195 9.49 1.66 11.84
CA CYS A 195 10.13 1.66 13.16
C CYS A 195 10.06 0.27 13.78
N SER A 196 11.19 -0.41 13.92
CA SER A 196 11.25 -1.75 14.49
C SER A 196 11.14 -1.80 16.02
N ARG A 197 11.49 -0.70 16.70
CA ARG A 197 11.46 -0.57 18.16
C ARG A 197 10.65 0.67 18.55
N SER A 198 10.02 0.62 19.72
CA SER A 198 9.23 1.72 20.26
C SER A 198 10.01 3.05 20.28
N GLY A 199 9.87 3.83 19.23
CA GLY A 199 10.08 5.27 19.25
C GLY A 199 11.49 5.81 19.02
N ARG A 200 12.55 5.03 18.73
CA ARG A 200 13.93 5.58 18.73
C ARG A 200 14.73 5.50 17.44
N SER A 201 14.35 4.75 16.44
CA SER A 201 15.02 4.77 15.14
C SER A 201 14.09 4.38 14.01
N TRP A 202 13.95 5.27 13.05
CA TRP A 202 13.19 5.05 11.83
C TRP A 202 14.13 4.54 10.73
N ASN A 203 13.88 3.34 10.22
CA ASN A 203 14.59 2.81 9.07
C ASN A 203 13.81 3.13 7.80
N ARG A 204 14.49 3.76 6.85
CA ARG A 204 13.93 4.07 5.55
C ARG A 204 13.86 2.80 4.70
N TYR A 205 12.69 2.31 4.41
CA TYR A 205 12.47 1.31 3.39
C TYR A 205 12.04 2.00 2.11
N LEU A 206 12.91 1.99 1.12
CA LEU A 206 12.58 2.46 -0.23
C LEU A 206 11.73 1.38 -0.92
N GLY A 207 10.45 1.35 -0.64
CA GLY A 207 9.47 0.71 -1.49
C GLY A 207 9.02 1.74 -2.52
N ARG A 208 9.59 1.71 -3.72
CA ARG A 208 8.92 2.33 -4.87
C ARG A 208 7.70 1.45 -5.18
N LEU A 209 6.51 2.06 -5.15
CA LEU A 209 5.30 1.50 -5.73
C LEU A 209 5.44 1.46 -7.24
#